data_b49697ff1fbae18a2990a451d2b52ada
#
_entry.id   b49697ff1fbae18a2990a451d2b52ada
#
_cell.length_a   1.000
_cell.length_b   1.000
_cell.length_c   1.000
_cell.angle_alpha   90.00
_cell.angle_beta   90.00
_cell.angle_gamma   90.00
#
_symmetry.space_group_name_H-M   'P 1'
#
loop_
_entity.id
_entity.type
_entity.pdbx_description
1 polymer ?
#
loop_
_entity_poly.entity_id
_entity_poly.type
_entity_poly.pdbx_seq_one_letter_code
_entity_poly.pdbx_strand_id
1 'polypeptide(L)'
;IGNYGKAISDFNVVLEQYPDFAAGFYARSEAKRKMGDMKGGEKDFMLAMDLQKKTQYEPIDENTVASNNSKKSGQAADERSESDKNINKFNQILVADAHTEYKPEYENKIRGRVQDQNVQVSVQPMYVLTYYERPDAVRQNIYYVRELEELNDTHVFSKKLLLTNAEAALLSDQVNYHFSSINDYSRLIEINPSNPLAYFGRAVDFMLVQDFSSALDDLNRAIMTSQNFTLAYFLRAVVRAKQIEYQLSAESVQS
;
A
#
# COMPACT_ATOMS: atom_id res chain seq x y z
N ILE A 1 12.12 -20.47 -2.86
CA ILE A 1 11.21 -20.31 -4.03
C ILE A 1 9.75 -20.61 -3.62
N GLY A 2 9.48 -21.69 -2.86
CA GLY A 2 8.10 -22.10 -2.53
C GLY A 2 7.28 -21.13 -1.66
N ASN A 3 7.93 -20.33 -0.84
CA ASN A 3 7.21 -19.44 0.07
C ASN A 3 6.73 -18.13 -0.60
N TYR A 4 7.47 -17.55 -1.55
CA TYR A 4 6.97 -16.42 -2.33
C TYR A 4 5.72 -16.79 -3.15
N GLY A 5 5.66 -17.99 -3.69
CA GLY A 5 4.45 -18.51 -4.36
C GLY A 5 3.23 -18.51 -3.44
N LYS A 6 3.39 -18.94 -2.17
CA LYS A 6 2.31 -18.90 -1.16
C LYS A 6 1.92 -17.47 -0.79
N ALA A 7 2.88 -16.56 -0.68
CA ALA A 7 2.59 -15.13 -0.44
C ALA A 7 1.81 -14.51 -1.62
N ILE A 8 2.20 -14.81 -2.87
CA ILE A 8 1.49 -14.37 -4.07
C ILE A 8 0.07 -14.91 -4.09
N SER A 9 -0.14 -16.18 -3.68
CA SER A 9 -1.48 -16.75 -3.59
C SER A 9 -2.37 -16.01 -2.59
N ASP A 10 -1.84 -15.62 -1.42
CA ASP A 10 -2.58 -14.83 -0.45
C ASP A 10 -2.90 -13.43 -0.98
N PHE A 11 -1.93 -12.77 -1.63
CA PHE A 11 -2.18 -11.48 -2.28
C PHE A 11 -3.23 -11.57 -3.40
N ASN A 12 -3.30 -12.69 -4.14
CA ASN A 12 -4.34 -12.89 -5.14
C ASN A 12 -5.73 -12.89 -4.50
N VAL A 13 -5.91 -13.56 -3.35
CA VAL A 13 -7.19 -13.54 -2.61
C VAL A 13 -7.57 -12.12 -2.19
N VAL A 14 -6.60 -11.35 -1.68
CA VAL A 14 -6.82 -9.94 -1.31
C VAL A 14 -7.27 -9.11 -2.52
N LEU A 15 -6.56 -9.24 -3.65
CA LEU A 15 -6.81 -8.43 -4.85
C LEU A 15 -8.04 -8.87 -5.64
N GLU A 16 -8.53 -10.10 -5.43
CA GLU A 16 -9.82 -10.54 -5.93
C GLU A 16 -10.98 -9.87 -5.17
N GLN A 17 -10.83 -9.69 -3.86
CA GLN A 17 -11.82 -9.00 -3.04
C GLN A 17 -11.76 -7.47 -3.19
N TYR A 18 -10.55 -6.92 -3.36
CA TYR A 18 -10.28 -5.48 -3.46
C TYR A 18 -9.40 -5.17 -4.68
N PRO A 19 -9.99 -5.07 -5.89
CA PRO A 19 -9.25 -4.88 -7.14
C PRO A 19 -8.59 -3.49 -7.27
N ASP A 20 -8.92 -2.54 -6.43
CA ASP A 20 -8.35 -1.17 -6.35
C ASP A 20 -7.35 -1.00 -5.20
N PHE A 21 -7.00 -2.07 -4.51
CA PHE A 21 -6.03 -2.03 -3.41
C PHE A 21 -4.59 -1.90 -3.92
N ALA A 22 -4.14 -0.67 -4.20
CA ALA A 22 -2.82 -0.38 -4.76
C ALA A 22 -1.67 -0.95 -3.91
N ALA A 23 -1.74 -0.87 -2.56
CA ALA A 23 -0.70 -1.43 -1.69
C ALA A 23 -0.57 -2.96 -1.83
N GLY A 24 -1.68 -3.67 -2.07
CA GLY A 24 -1.68 -5.10 -2.37
C GLY A 24 -0.97 -5.44 -3.68
N PHE A 25 -1.19 -4.62 -4.73
CA PHE A 25 -0.47 -4.78 -6.00
C PHE A 25 1.02 -4.49 -5.85
N TYR A 26 1.42 -3.46 -5.09
CA TYR A 26 2.84 -3.20 -4.79
C TYR A 26 3.49 -4.39 -4.09
N ALA A 27 2.85 -4.91 -3.05
CA ALA A 27 3.38 -6.04 -2.28
C ALA A 27 3.48 -7.32 -3.15
N ARG A 28 2.46 -7.59 -3.99
CA ARG A 28 2.50 -8.73 -4.93
C ARG A 28 3.57 -8.55 -6.00
N SER A 29 3.74 -7.34 -6.52
CA SER A 29 4.81 -6.98 -7.45
C SER A 29 6.18 -7.37 -6.89
N GLU A 30 6.46 -6.99 -5.66
CA GLU A 30 7.73 -7.27 -5.00
C GLU A 30 7.93 -8.78 -4.79
N ALA A 31 6.91 -9.49 -4.32
CA ALA A 31 6.96 -10.94 -4.16
C ALA A 31 7.22 -11.67 -5.50
N LYS A 32 6.59 -11.23 -6.61
CA LYS A 32 6.83 -11.76 -7.95
C LYS A 32 8.25 -11.50 -8.42
N ARG A 33 8.77 -10.28 -8.24
CA ARG A 33 10.15 -9.93 -8.61
C ARG A 33 11.17 -10.77 -7.86
N LYS A 34 10.98 -10.97 -6.56
CA LYS A 34 11.84 -11.84 -5.74
C LYS A 34 11.73 -13.32 -6.13
N MET A 35 10.60 -13.74 -6.67
CA MET A 35 10.44 -15.09 -7.23
C MET A 35 11.10 -15.24 -8.62
N GLY A 36 11.50 -14.14 -9.27
CA GLY A 36 12.08 -14.10 -10.61
C GLY A 36 11.09 -13.77 -11.73
N ASP A 37 9.80 -13.58 -11.43
CA ASP A 37 8.80 -13.12 -12.40
C ASP A 37 8.85 -11.59 -12.54
N MET A 38 9.87 -11.12 -13.24
CA MET A 38 10.09 -9.68 -13.45
C MET A 38 8.94 -9.04 -14.24
N LYS A 39 8.41 -9.73 -15.26
CA LYS A 39 7.33 -9.21 -16.11
C LYS A 39 6.00 -9.11 -15.35
N GLY A 40 5.66 -10.14 -14.58
CA GLY A 40 4.47 -10.12 -13.73
C GLY A 40 4.56 -9.08 -12.62
N GLY A 41 5.75 -8.90 -12.05
CA GLY A 41 6.02 -7.85 -11.07
C GLY A 41 5.88 -6.44 -11.66
N GLU A 42 6.42 -6.19 -12.86
CA GLU A 42 6.30 -4.89 -13.53
C GLU A 42 4.84 -4.52 -13.84
N LYS A 43 4.04 -5.49 -14.28
CA LYS A 43 2.60 -5.28 -14.52
C LYS A 43 1.86 -4.86 -13.26
N ASP A 44 2.08 -5.56 -12.16
CA ASP A 44 1.45 -5.24 -10.88
C ASP A 44 1.90 -3.87 -10.37
N PHE A 45 3.19 -3.53 -10.53
CA PHE A 45 3.72 -2.22 -10.17
C PHE A 45 3.04 -1.08 -10.94
N MET A 46 2.92 -1.21 -12.27
CA MET A 46 2.24 -0.21 -13.11
C MET A 46 0.78 -0.05 -12.71
N LEU A 47 0.09 -1.16 -12.44
CA LEU A 47 -1.31 -1.13 -12.01
C LEU A 47 -1.46 -0.41 -10.66
N ALA A 48 -0.56 -0.66 -9.71
CA ALA A 48 -0.53 0.02 -8.43
C ALA A 48 -0.33 1.54 -8.59
N MET A 49 0.60 1.94 -9.46
CA MET A 49 0.84 3.36 -9.80
C MET A 49 -0.40 4.04 -10.39
N ASP A 50 -1.11 3.36 -11.30
CA ASP A 50 -2.31 3.89 -11.93
C ASP A 50 -3.46 4.03 -10.93
N LEU A 51 -3.63 3.05 -10.04
CA LEU A 51 -4.62 3.11 -8.97
C LEU A 51 -4.32 4.24 -7.99
N GLN A 52 -3.05 4.41 -7.60
CA GLN A 52 -2.65 5.49 -6.71
C GLN A 52 -2.89 6.87 -7.33
N LYS A 53 -2.64 7.03 -8.64
CA LYS A 53 -2.96 8.28 -9.35
C LYS A 53 -4.46 8.57 -9.37
N LYS A 54 -5.30 7.56 -9.57
CA LYS A 54 -6.76 7.74 -9.55
C LYS A 54 -7.26 8.23 -8.20
N THR A 55 -6.75 7.66 -7.11
CA THR A 55 -7.13 8.08 -5.74
C THR A 55 -6.65 9.48 -5.39
N GLN A 56 -5.55 9.96 -5.98
CA GLN A 56 -5.08 11.34 -5.79
C GLN A 56 -5.81 12.36 -6.66
N TYR A 57 -6.49 11.92 -7.74
CA TYR A 57 -7.16 12.77 -8.72
C TYR A 57 -8.68 12.55 -8.79
N GLU A 58 -9.33 11.96 -7.80
CA GLU A 58 -10.77 12.15 -7.70
C GLU A 58 -11.02 13.61 -7.33
N PRO A 59 -11.53 14.45 -8.27
CA PRO A 59 -11.96 15.78 -7.90
C PRO A 59 -13.08 15.56 -6.87
N ILE A 60 -12.94 16.20 -5.71
CA ILE A 60 -14.03 16.34 -4.75
C ILE A 60 -15.21 16.84 -5.58
N ASP A 61 -16.24 16.01 -5.69
CA ASP A 61 -17.45 16.33 -6.45
C ASP A 61 -18.02 17.61 -5.86
N GLU A 62 -17.82 18.76 -6.53
CA GLU A 62 -18.26 20.09 -6.11
C GLU A 62 -19.79 20.17 -5.97
N ASN A 63 -20.51 19.10 -6.33
CA ASN A 63 -21.96 19.03 -6.24
C ASN A 63 -22.52 18.77 -4.84
N THR A 64 -21.70 18.42 -3.85
CA THR A 64 -22.16 18.23 -2.46
C THR A 64 -22.05 19.49 -1.59
N VAL A 65 -21.42 20.56 -2.05
CA VAL A 65 -21.30 21.84 -1.32
C VAL A 65 -22.22 22.95 -1.89
N ALA A 66 -22.88 22.73 -3.01
CA ALA A 66 -23.66 23.74 -3.74
C ALA A 66 -25.14 23.85 -3.32
N SER A 67 -25.54 23.29 -2.16
CA SER A 67 -26.95 23.43 -1.72
C SER A 67 -27.27 24.59 -0.78
N ASN A 68 -26.31 25.46 -0.44
CA ASN A 68 -26.57 26.53 0.51
C ASN A 68 -26.08 27.94 0.13
N ASN A 69 -25.99 28.33 -1.15
CA ASN A 69 -25.82 29.76 -1.50
C ASN A 69 -26.32 30.10 -2.90
N SER A 70 -27.62 29.97 -3.12
CA SER A 70 -28.26 30.58 -4.27
C SER A 70 -28.72 31.99 -3.88
N LYS A 71 -27.82 32.99 -3.96
CA LYS A 71 -28.14 34.41 -4.19
C LYS A 71 -26.87 35.26 -4.15
N LYS A 72 -26.13 35.28 -5.25
CA LYS A 72 -25.31 36.40 -5.75
C LYS A 72 -24.47 35.91 -6.94
N SER A 73 -25.04 35.87 -8.13
CA SER A 73 -24.35 35.46 -9.33
C SER A 73 -24.71 36.36 -10.50
N GLY A 74 -24.09 37.52 -10.55
CA GLY A 74 -24.12 38.39 -11.72
C GLY A 74 -22.73 38.75 -12.26
N GLN A 75 -21.70 38.65 -11.43
CA GLN A 75 -20.36 39.10 -11.82
C GLN A 75 -19.31 37.95 -12.04
N ALA A 76 -19.56 36.77 -11.54
CA ALA A 76 -18.61 35.67 -11.67
C ALA A 76 -18.65 34.94 -13.05
N ALA A 77 -19.66 35.14 -13.86
CA ALA A 77 -19.81 34.51 -15.18
C ALA A 77 -18.93 35.18 -16.26
N ASP A 78 -18.68 36.49 -16.11
CA ASP A 78 -17.90 37.25 -17.10
C ASP A 78 -16.38 37.01 -16.95
N GLU A 79 -15.88 36.88 -15.72
CA GLU A 79 -14.48 36.59 -15.45
C GLU A 79 -14.08 35.14 -15.85
N ARG A 80 -14.96 34.17 -15.69
CA ARG A 80 -14.75 32.78 -16.16
C ARG A 80 -14.69 32.72 -17.69
N SER A 81 -15.55 33.45 -18.38
CA SER A 81 -15.56 33.54 -19.84
C SER A 81 -14.28 34.13 -20.41
N GLU A 82 -13.64 35.07 -19.72
CA GLU A 82 -12.35 35.67 -20.13
C GLU A 82 -11.17 34.72 -19.87
N SER A 83 -11.18 34.00 -18.76
CA SER A 83 -10.18 32.98 -18.45
C SER A 83 -10.22 31.83 -19.47
N ASP A 84 -11.41 31.34 -19.83
CA ASP A 84 -11.58 30.28 -20.84
C ASP A 84 -11.17 30.73 -22.24
N LYS A 85 -11.38 31.99 -22.60
CA LYS A 85 -10.88 32.59 -23.84
C LYS A 85 -9.35 32.66 -23.86
N ASN A 86 -8.71 32.96 -22.72
CA ASN A 86 -7.27 32.99 -22.59
C ASN A 86 -6.65 31.59 -22.66
N ILE A 87 -7.28 30.57 -22.06
CA ILE A 87 -6.86 29.17 -22.16
C ILE A 87 -6.98 28.67 -23.60
N ASN A 88 -8.08 28.98 -24.30
CA ASN A 88 -8.26 28.63 -25.70
C ASN A 88 -7.26 29.34 -26.61
N LYS A 89 -6.92 30.60 -26.33
CA LYS A 89 -5.88 31.34 -27.03
C LYS A 89 -4.49 30.75 -26.82
N PHE A 90 -4.19 30.33 -25.60
CA PHE A 90 -2.94 29.64 -25.25
C PHE A 90 -2.83 28.29 -25.94
N ASN A 91 -3.91 27.50 -25.95
CA ASN A 91 -3.98 26.23 -26.66
C ASN A 91 -3.84 26.39 -28.18
N GLN A 92 -4.38 27.48 -28.77
CA GLN A 92 -4.18 27.79 -30.19
C GLN A 92 -2.72 28.14 -30.52
N ILE A 93 -2.01 28.83 -29.62
CA ILE A 93 -0.58 29.15 -29.79
C ILE A 93 0.25 27.86 -29.71
N LEU A 94 -0.07 26.96 -28.78
CA LEU A 94 0.62 25.65 -28.70
C LEU A 94 0.38 24.77 -29.91
N VAL A 95 -0.80 24.83 -30.54
CA VAL A 95 -1.12 24.09 -31.76
C VAL A 95 -0.50 24.71 -33.00
N ALA A 96 -0.36 26.04 -33.04
CA ALA A 96 0.30 26.73 -34.16
C ALA A 96 1.78 26.41 -34.27
N ASP A 97 2.49 26.23 -33.14
CA ASP A 97 3.88 25.78 -33.11
C ASP A 97 4.06 24.30 -33.44
N ALA A 98 2.99 23.50 -33.36
CA ALA A 98 3.04 22.07 -33.70
C ALA A 98 3.03 21.80 -35.22
N HIS A 99 2.86 22.82 -36.08
CA HIS A 99 2.87 22.68 -37.55
C HIS A 99 4.23 22.87 -38.21
N THR A 100 5.27 23.21 -37.47
CA THR A 100 6.63 23.01 -37.96
C THR A 100 6.89 21.50 -37.88
N GLU A 101 6.82 20.82 -39.05
CA GLU A 101 7.30 19.44 -39.21
C GLU A 101 8.80 19.40 -38.82
N TYR A 102 9.08 19.37 -37.52
CA TYR A 102 10.38 18.96 -37.03
C TYR A 102 10.48 17.46 -37.26
N LYS A 103 10.99 17.06 -38.43
CA LYS A 103 11.47 15.69 -38.63
C LYS A 103 12.74 15.57 -37.80
N PRO A 104 12.71 14.86 -36.67
CA PRO A 104 13.94 14.60 -35.91
C PRO A 104 14.87 13.80 -36.81
N GLU A 105 16.06 14.33 -37.06
CA GLU A 105 17.11 13.76 -37.90
C GLU A 105 17.62 12.40 -37.40
N TYR A 106 17.11 11.98 -36.25
CA TYR A 106 17.33 10.68 -35.63
C TYR A 106 16.01 10.02 -35.29
N GLU A 107 15.71 8.89 -35.96
CA GLU A 107 14.73 7.92 -35.43
C GLU A 107 15.23 7.38 -34.10
N ASN A 108 15.04 8.13 -33.03
CA ASN A 108 15.37 7.68 -31.70
C ASN A 108 14.28 6.71 -31.22
N LYS A 109 14.44 5.42 -31.52
CA LYS A 109 13.61 4.33 -31.01
C LYS A 109 13.56 4.28 -29.47
N ILE A 110 14.31 5.17 -28.82
CA ILE A 110 14.45 5.30 -27.36
C ILE A 110 13.79 6.60 -26.85
N ARG A 111 12.94 7.25 -27.66
CA ARG A 111 12.24 8.48 -27.27
C ARG A 111 11.34 8.21 -26.05
N GLY A 112 11.76 8.69 -24.90
CA GLY A 112 11.15 8.44 -23.59
C GLY A 112 12.04 7.67 -22.61
N ARG A 113 13.19 7.17 -23.06
CA ARG A 113 14.22 6.63 -22.17
C ARG A 113 15.36 7.62 -22.03
N VAL A 114 15.13 8.73 -21.35
CA VAL A 114 16.23 9.36 -20.61
C VAL A 114 16.52 8.41 -19.46
N GLN A 115 17.21 7.34 -19.77
CA GLN A 115 17.81 6.50 -18.77
C GLN A 115 19.09 7.21 -18.37
N ASP A 116 19.00 7.96 -17.30
CA ASP A 116 20.18 8.16 -16.48
C ASP A 116 20.60 6.75 -16.04
N GLN A 117 21.66 6.22 -16.66
CA GLN A 117 22.20 4.89 -16.36
C GLN A 117 22.67 4.79 -14.89
N ASN A 118 22.75 5.91 -14.19
CA ASN A 118 23.12 6.03 -12.79
C ASN A 118 21.93 6.13 -11.84
N VAL A 119 20.69 6.14 -12.33
CA VAL A 119 19.53 6.03 -11.46
C VAL A 119 19.46 4.62 -10.89
N GLN A 120 20.06 4.43 -9.73
CA GLN A 120 19.78 3.27 -8.90
C GLN A 120 18.31 3.39 -8.46
N VAL A 121 17.44 2.66 -9.14
CA VAL A 121 16.05 2.48 -8.69
C VAL A 121 16.12 1.71 -7.37
N SER A 122 16.11 2.44 -6.26
CA SER A 122 15.93 1.81 -4.96
C SER A 122 14.54 1.19 -4.94
N VAL A 123 14.49 -0.12 -4.79
CA VAL A 123 13.23 -0.85 -4.62
C VAL A 123 12.56 -0.30 -3.37
N GLN A 124 11.32 0.20 -3.50
CA GLN A 124 10.59 0.66 -2.33
C GLN A 124 10.30 -0.52 -1.41
N PRO A 125 10.43 -0.35 -0.08
CA PRO A 125 10.07 -1.39 0.87
C PRO A 125 8.62 -1.81 0.71
N MET A 126 8.33 -3.08 0.96
CA MET A 126 6.98 -3.62 0.93
C MET A 126 6.11 -2.94 2.02
N TYR A 127 4.84 -2.69 1.68
CA TYR A 127 3.86 -2.23 2.68
C TYR A 127 3.61 -3.30 3.73
N VAL A 128 3.61 -2.89 4.98
CA VAL A 128 3.39 -3.74 6.16
C VAL A 128 2.35 -3.13 7.08
N LEU A 129 1.66 -3.97 7.84
CA LEU A 129 0.81 -3.53 8.94
C LEU A 129 1.65 -3.43 10.21
N THR A 130 1.71 -2.25 10.83
CA THR A 130 2.52 -1.98 12.02
C THR A 130 1.89 -0.91 12.88
N TYR A 131 2.31 -0.78 14.13
CA TYR A 131 1.95 0.32 15.03
C TYR A 131 2.98 1.46 14.99
N TYR A 132 4.10 1.29 14.29
CA TYR A 132 5.24 2.20 14.37
C TYR A 132 5.74 2.57 12.99
N GLU A 133 5.80 3.86 12.74
CA GLU A 133 6.38 4.43 11.54
C GLU A 133 7.68 5.17 11.88
N ARG A 134 8.63 5.17 10.96
CA ARG A 134 9.86 5.94 11.12
C ARG A 134 9.55 7.43 11.21
N PRO A 135 10.14 8.17 12.17
CA PRO A 135 9.86 9.60 12.36
C PRO A 135 10.31 10.47 11.18
N ASP A 136 11.30 10.00 10.42
CA ASP A 136 11.84 10.65 9.21
C ASP A 136 11.04 10.31 7.94
N ALA A 137 10.03 9.45 8.07
CA ALA A 137 9.21 9.07 6.94
C ALA A 137 8.37 10.25 6.45
N VAL A 138 8.37 10.47 5.14
CA VAL A 138 7.47 11.44 4.53
C VAL A 138 6.04 10.92 4.63
N ARG A 139 5.07 11.79 4.97
CA ARG A 139 3.64 11.43 5.15
C ARG A 139 3.00 10.62 4.02
N GLN A 140 3.63 10.59 2.85
CA GLN A 140 3.20 9.81 1.69
C GLN A 140 3.38 8.29 1.83
N ASN A 141 4.02 7.83 2.89
CA ASN A 141 4.29 6.41 3.13
C ASN A 141 3.16 5.66 3.83
N ILE A 142 2.16 6.38 4.37
CA ILE A 142 0.96 5.77 4.96
C ILE A 142 -0.07 5.60 3.86
N TYR A 143 -0.57 4.38 3.70
CA TYR A 143 -1.64 4.06 2.77
C TYR A 143 -2.97 3.94 3.53
N TYR A 144 -3.98 4.69 3.06
CA TYR A 144 -5.33 4.63 3.61
C TYR A 144 -6.07 3.41 3.07
N VAL A 145 -6.64 2.61 3.96
CA VAL A 145 -7.51 1.49 3.64
C VAL A 145 -8.72 1.56 4.55
N ARG A 146 -9.90 1.61 3.95
CA ARG A 146 -11.16 1.74 4.67
C ARG A 146 -11.36 0.63 5.71
N GLU A 147 -11.09 -0.62 5.34
CA GLU A 147 -11.22 -1.78 6.22
C GLU A 147 -10.28 -1.70 7.43
N LEU A 148 -9.11 -1.09 7.24
CA LEU A 148 -8.16 -0.87 8.33
C LEU A 148 -8.64 0.22 9.29
N GLU A 149 -9.23 1.30 8.78
CA GLU A 149 -9.83 2.34 9.63
C GLU A 149 -11.05 1.80 10.38
N GLU A 150 -11.95 1.08 9.70
CA GLU A 150 -13.08 0.41 10.36
C GLU A 150 -12.60 -0.53 11.47
N LEU A 151 -11.50 -1.25 11.24
CA LEU A 151 -10.90 -2.12 12.25
C LEU A 151 -10.30 -1.32 13.42
N ASN A 152 -9.62 -0.21 13.16
CA ASN A 152 -9.10 0.68 14.19
C ASN A 152 -10.22 1.31 15.03
N ASP A 153 -11.37 1.62 14.43
CA ASP A 153 -12.53 2.19 15.11
C ASP A 153 -13.21 1.19 16.06
N THR A 154 -12.95 -0.10 15.90
CA THR A 154 -13.44 -1.11 16.88
C THR A 154 -12.74 -1.04 18.23
N HIS A 155 -11.63 -0.31 18.33
CA HIS A 155 -10.80 -0.17 19.54
C HIS A 155 -10.36 -1.52 20.16
N VAL A 156 -10.28 -2.57 19.34
CA VAL A 156 -9.77 -3.89 19.77
C VAL A 156 -8.26 -3.82 20.01
N PHE A 157 -7.58 -2.93 19.29
CA PHE A 157 -6.15 -2.69 19.43
C PHE A 157 -5.90 -1.49 20.35
N SER A 158 -4.90 -1.61 21.21
CA SER A 158 -4.49 -0.52 22.11
C SER A 158 -3.84 0.67 21.40
N LYS A 159 -3.35 0.46 20.17
CA LYS A 159 -2.74 1.46 19.30
C LYS A 159 -3.35 1.38 17.92
N LYS A 160 -3.35 2.51 17.20
CA LYS A 160 -3.79 2.56 15.81
C LYS A 160 -2.83 1.74 14.93
N LEU A 161 -3.38 0.79 14.18
CA LEU A 161 -2.65 0.01 13.20
C LEU A 161 -2.51 0.82 11.91
N LEU A 162 -1.31 0.85 11.34
CA LEU A 162 -0.95 1.61 10.15
C LEU A 162 -0.55 0.66 9.03
N LEU A 163 -0.87 1.02 7.79
CA LEU A 163 -0.34 0.38 6.60
C LEU A 163 0.73 1.32 6.00
N THR A 164 1.99 0.95 6.12
CA THR A 164 3.13 1.79 5.70
C THR A 164 4.24 0.96 5.08
N ASN A 165 5.04 1.57 4.23
CA ASN A 165 6.31 1.03 3.73
C ASN A 165 7.53 1.61 4.48
N ALA A 166 7.30 2.40 5.54
CA ALA A 166 8.31 3.03 6.38
C ALA A 166 8.24 2.51 7.83
N GLU A 167 8.23 1.19 7.98
CA GLU A 167 8.21 0.55 9.30
C GLU A 167 9.41 0.98 10.14
N ALA A 168 9.17 1.33 11.41
CA ALA A 168 10.23 1.60 12.38
C ALA A 168 10.70 0.30 13.06
N ALA A 169 11.98 0.22 13.36
CA ALA A 169 12.49 -0.81 14.24
C ALA A 169 11.94 -0.63 15.66
N LEU A 170 11.64 -1.74 16.34
CA LEU A 170 11.16 -1.70 17.71
C LEU A 170 12.26 -1.25 18.69
N LEU A 171 11.88 -0.40 19.61
CA LEU A 171 12.69 -0.08 20.78
C LEU A 171 12.51 -1.15 21.87
N SER A 172 13.47 -1.28 22.79
CA SER A 172 13.45 -2.33 23.81
C SER A 172 12.21 -2.31 24.71
N ASP A 173 11.70 -1.13 25.05
CA ASP A 173 10.47 -0.95 25.82
C ASP A 173 9.23 -1.37 25.02
N GLN A 174 9.22 -1.12 23.70
CA GLN A 174 8.16 -1.55 22.80
C GLN A 174 8.13 -3.07 22.64
N VAL A 175 9.29 -3.73 22.60
CA VAL A 175 9.37 -5.20 22.57
C VAL A 175 8.70 -5.80 23.81
N ASN A 176 9.00 -5.29 25.01
CA ASN A 176 8.37 -5.75 26.25
C ASN A 176 6.85 -5.53 26.27
N TYR A 177 6.40 -4.39 25.71
CA TYR A 177 4.98 -4.11 25.54
C TYR A 177 4.29 -5.17 24.67
N HIS A 178 4.89 -5.57 23.52
CA HIS A 178 4.31 -6.58 22.63
C HIS A 178 4.27 -7.97 23.27
N PHE A 179 5.25 -8.35 24.06
CA PHE A 179 5.18 -9.59 24.84
C PHE A 179 4.04 -9.58 25.88
N SER A 180 3.79 -8.44 26.53
CA SER A 180 2.61 -8.30 27.41
C SER A 180 1.31 -8.40 26.63
N SER A 181 1.21 -7.72 25.49
CA SER A 181 0.05 -7.73 24.61
C SER A 181 -0.27 -9.14 24.07
N ILE A 182 0.76 -9.92 23.72
CA ILE A 182 0.62 -11.33 23.31
C ILE A 182 -0.04 -12.16 24.43
N ASN A 183 0.35 -11.93 25.70
CA ASN A 183 -0.27 -12.60 26.83
C ASN A 183 -1.74 -12.19 27.02
N ASP A 184 -2.05 -10.91 26.83
CA ASP A 184 -3.43 -10.40 26.95
C ASP A 184 -4.32 -10.98 25.84
N TYR A 185 -3.85 -11.01 24.58
CA TYR A 185 -4.58 -11.70 23.50
C TYR A 185 -4.73 -13.19 23.77
N SER A 186 -3.73 -13.84 24.37
CA SER A 186 -3.80 -15.27 24.72
C SER A 186 -4.94 -15.52 25.71
N ARG A 187 -5.12 -14.67 26.72
CA ARG A 187 -6.26 -14.73 27.64
C ARG A 187 -7.60 -14.49 26.93
N LEU A 188 -7.65 -13.53 26.00
CA LEU A 188 -8.87 -13.29 25.20
C LEU A 188 -9.24 -14.49 24.35
N ILE A 189 -8.26 -15.18 23.77
CA ILE A 189 -8.45 -16.40 22.99
C ILE A 189 -8.93 -17.57 23.87
N GLU A 190 -8.42 -17.70 25.10
CA GLU A 190 -8.89 -18.70 26.06
C GLU A 190 -10.38 -18.48 26.42
N ILE A 191 -10.79 -17.21 26.57
CA ILE A 191 -12.19 -16.85 26.86
C ILE A 191 -13.09 -17.08 25.64
N ASN A 192 -12.62 -16.67 24.45
CA ASN A 192 -13.37 -16.82 23.20
C ASN A 192 -12.48 -17.33 22.06
N PRO A 193 -12.33 -18.65 21.90
CA PRO A 193 -11.51 -19.26 20.85
C PRO A 193 -12.00 -19.01 19.42
N SER A 194 -13.20 -18.48 19.26
CA SER A 194 -13.78 -18.16 17.93
C SER A 194 -13.65 -16.68 17.56
N ASN A 195 -12.84 -15.90 18.28
CA ASN A 195 -12.63 -14.49 17.99
C ASN A 195 -11.47 -14.29 16.98
N PRO A 196 -11.74 -14.00 15.68
CA PRO A 196 -10.70 -13.84 14.68
C PRO A 196 -9.82 -12.60 14.94
N LEU A 197 -10.37 -11.56 15.58
CA LEU A 197 -9.63 -10.32 15.86
C LEU A 197 -8.58 -10.52 16.95
N ALA A 198 -8.82 -11.40 17.93
CA ALA A 198 -7.84 -11.72 18.95
C ALA A 198 -6.63 -12.47 18.37
N TYR A 199 -6.87 -13.44 17.47
CA TYR A 199 -5.79 -14.10 16.73
C TYR A 199 -5.03 -13.12 15.83
N PHE A 200 -5.75 -12.25 15.12
CA PHE A 200 -5.13 -11.28 14.25
C PHE A 200 -4.26 -10.28 15.03
N GLY A 201 -4.75 -9.74 16.16
CA GLY A 201 -3.97 -8.82 17.00
C GLY A 201 -2.71 -9.49 17.56
N ARG A 202 -2.83 -10.74 18.05
CA ARG A 202 -1.67 -11.50 18.53
C ARG A 202 -0.67 -11.78 17.41
N ALA A 203 -1.15 -12.06 16.21
CA ALA A 203 -0.29 -12.26 15.04
C ALA A 203 0.48 -11.00 14.63
N VAL A 204 -0.13 -9.80 14.74
CA VAL A 204 0.58 -8.53 14.55
C VAL A 204 1.72 -8.40 15.55
N ASP A 205 1.45 -8.68 16.82
CA ASP A 205 2.48 -8.59 17.86
C ASP A 205 3.59 -9.63 17.65
N PHE A 206 3.25 -10.89 17.31
CA PHE A 206 4.25 -11.91 16.96
C PHE A 206 5.11 -11.50 15.77
N MET A 207 4.51 -10.93 14.71
CA MET A 207 5.27 -10.43 13.55
C MET A 207 6.25 -9.34 13.98
N LEU A 208 5.84 -8.40 14.83
CA LEU A 208 6.68 -7.30 15.29
C LEU A 208 7.86 -7.77 16.13
N VAL A 209 7.68 -8.81 16.96
CA VAL A 209 8.79 -9.44 17.70
C VAL A 209 9.53 -10.50 16.89
N GLN A 210 9.26 -10.61 15.58
CA GLN A 210 9.89 -11.53 14.62
C GLN A 210 9.64 -13.02 14.86
N ASP A 211 8.63 -13.38 15.64
CA ASP A 211 8.13 -14.76 15.72
C ASP A 211 7.15 -15.04 14.58
N PHE A 212 7.71 -15.20 13.38
CA PHE A 212 6.92 -15.40 12.16
C PHE A 212 6.13 -16.71 12.16
N SER A 213 6.61 -17.72 12.86
CA SER A 213 5.94 -19.02 12.93
C SER A 213 4.64 -18.93 13.70
N SER A 214 4.68 -18.35 14.91
CA SER A 214 3.49 -18.13 15.74
C SER A 214 2.50 -17.17 15.07
N ALA A 215 3.02 -16.12 14.39
CA ALA A 215 2.19 -15.21 13.62
C ALA A 215 1.41 -15.94 12.50
N LEU A 216 2.05 -16.85 11.76
CA LEU A 216 1.40 -17.62 10.70
C LEU A 216 0.34 -18.58 11.24
N ASP A 217 0.58 -19.21 12.38
CA ASP A 217 -0.40 -20.11 13.02
C ASP A 217 -1.65 -19.35 13.45
N ASP A 218 -1.48 -18.18 14.05
CA ASP A 218 -2.60 -17.32 14.45
C ASP A 218 -3.37 -16.78 13.25
N LEU A 219 -2.68 -16.34 12.20
CA LEU A 219 -3.34 -15.87 10.97
C LEU A 219 -4.12 -16.99 10.27
N ASN A 220 -3.61 -18.22 10.29
CA ASN A 220 -4.36 -19.37 9.78
C ASN A 220 -5.64 -19.58 10.60
N ARG A 221 -5.59 -19.47 11.93
CA ARG A 221 -6.78 -19.57 12.80
C ARG A 221 -7.76 -18.43 12.56
N ALA A 222 -7.28 -17.18 12.44
CA ALA A 222 -8.12 -16.03 12.12
C ALA A 222 -8.88 -16.23 10.81
N ILE A 223 -8.19 -16.70 9.75
CA ILE A 223 -8.78 -16.96 8.44
C ILE A 223 -9.76 -18.15 8.49
N MET A 224 -9.43 -19.21 9.21
CA MET A 224 -10.35 -20.35 9.38
C MET A 224 -11.65 -19.94 10.08
N THR A 225 -11.57 -18.99 11.02
CA THR A 225 -12.73 -18.48 11.75
C THR A 225 -13.52 -17.46 10.93
N SER A 226 -12.84 -16.65 10.12
CA SER A 226 -13.45 -15.64 9.24
C SER A 226 -12.78 -15.67 7.87
N GLN A 227 -13.40 -16.36 6.92
CA GLN A 227 -12.84 -16.54 5.56
C GLN A 227 -12.76 -15.24 4.75
N ASN A 228 -13.55 -14.24 5.10
CA ASN A 228 -13.58 -12.94 4.44
C ASN A 228 -12.67 -11.89 5.12
N PHE A 229 -11.81 -12.31 6.07
CA PHE A 229 -10.93 -11.38 6.77
C PHE A 229 -9.71 -11.02 5.93
N THR A 230 -9.89 -10.09 5.00
CA THR A 230 -8.88 -9.69 3.99
C THR A 230 -7.57 -9.21 4.60
N LEU A 231 -7.63 -8.42 5.69
CA LEU A 231 -6.42 -7.96 6.37
C LEU A 231 -5.58 -9.11 6.95
N ALA A 232 -6.22 -10.23 7.35
CA ALA A 232 -5.50 -11.42 7.80
C ALA A 232 -4.78 -12.13 6.65
N TYR A 233 -5.36 -12.21 5.46
CA TYR A 233 -4.68 -12.70 4.26
C TYR A 233 -3.50 -11.81 3.88
N PHE A 234 -3.72 -10.48 3.89
CA PHE A 234 -2.67 -9.51 3.59
C PHE A 234 -1.49 -9.66 4.56
N LEU A 235 -1.77 -9.67 5.86
CA LEU A 235 -0.73 -9.82 6.89
C LEU A 235 -0.01 -11.17 6.75
N ARG A 236 -0.73 -12.26 6.46
CA ARG A 236 -0.13 -13.58 6.25
C ARG A 236 0.82 -13.60 5.06
N ALA A 237 0.47 -12.91 3.97
CA ALA A 237 1.35 -12.76 2.82
C ALA A 237 2.63 -11.98 3.18
N VAL A 238 2.49 -10.87 3.91
CA VAL A 238 3.61 -10.06 4.40
C VAL A 238 4.53 -10.87 5.32
N VAL A 239 3.96 -11.58 6.30
CA VAL A 239 4.74 -12.42 7.24
C VAL A 239 5.52 -13.51 6.50
N ARG A 240 4.92 -14.15 5.51
CA ARG A 240 5.60 -15.14 4.66
C ARG A 240 6.78 -14.54 3.89
N ALA A 241 6.61 -13.34 3.35
CA ALA A 241 7.69 -12.65 2.65
C ALA A 241 8.83 -12.26 3.60
N LYS A 242 8.50 -11.68 4.77
CA LYS A 242 9.49 -11.33 5.80
C LYS A 242 10.25 -12.55 6.34
N GLN A 243 9.56 -13.67 6.56
CA GLN A 243 10.19 -14.91 7.02
C GLN A 243 11.28 -15.38 6.05
N ILE A 244 11.03 -15.29 4.74
CA ILE A 244 12.02 -15.67 3.72
C ILE A 244 13.20 -14.70 3.73
N GLU A 245 12.93 -13.38 3.80
CA GLU A 245 13.99 -12.38 3.85
C GLU A 245 14.89 -12.58 5.06
N TYR A 246 14.31 -12.91 6.20
CA TYR A 246 15.04 -13.20 7.42
C TYR A 246 15.91 -14.46 7.28
N GLN A 247 15.37 -15.52 6.68
CA GLN A 247 16.12 -16.76 6.42
C GLN A 247 17.30 -16.53 5.46
N LEU A 248 17.07 -15.82 4.36
CA LEU A 248 18.12 -15.49 3.38
C LEU A 248 19.22 -14.60 3.99
N SER A 249 18.85 -13.63 4.83
CA SER A 249 19.84 -12.79 5.52
C SER A 249 20.66 -13.60 6.53
N ALA A 250 20.06 -14.55 7.25
CA ALA A 250 20.76 -15.42 8.19
C ALA A 250 21.75 -16.36 7.47
N GLU A 251 21.37 -16.90 6.31
CA GLU A 251 22.26 -17.75 5.49
C GLU A 251 23.45 -16.95 4.93
N SER A 252 23.22 -15.68 4.53
CA SER A 252 24.29 -14.82 3.99
C SER A 252 25.33 -14.41 5.03
N VAL A 253 25.02 -14.43 6.32
CA VAL A 253 25.95 -14.11 7.42
C VAL A 253 26.82 -15.34 7.79
N GLN A 254 26.34 -16.55 7.46
CA GLN A 254 27.07 -17.80 7.77
C GLN A 254 28.00 -18.27 6.65
N SER A 255 27.96 -17.65 5.48
CA SER A 255 28.80 -17.94 4.31
C SER A 255 29.98 -16.98 4.23
#